data_96225cebbcbf2c4ce149999a8dadd5c9
#
_entry.id   96225cebbcbf2c4ce149999a8dadd5c9
#
_cell.length_a   1.000
_cell.length_b   1.000
_cell.length_c   1.000
_cell.angle_alpha   90.00
_cell.angle_beta   90.00
_cell.angle_gamma   90.00
#
_symmetry.space_group_name_H-M   'P 1'
#
loop_
_entity.id
_entity.type
_entity.pdbx_description
1 polymer ?
#
loop_
_entity_poly.entity_id
_entity_poly.type
_entity_poly.pdbx_seq_one_letter_code
_entity_poly.pdbx_strand_id
1 'polypeptide(L)'
;MNKTIKHRFPVGKKVFWEKVYFDADYTKGLFLEGMNCESFEVLSESGSVDTKLVRAIKSTPRVEMPKALKKVLGDAISYTESGTYDSSTGRYSFEVKTSALPDKIKISGIYWVEEVGENEVERICELTFEVKVFGVGKLVEQFIAQSYVENQQ
;
A
#
# COMPACT_ATOMS: atom_id res chain seq x y z
N MET A 1 -2.40 -3.48 -15.33
CA MET A 1 -0.94 -3.62 -15.01
C MET A 1 -0.79 -4.34 -13.69
N ASN A 2 0.06 -5.34 -13.66
CA ASN A 2 0.34 -6.13 -12.47
C ASN A 2 1.80 -5.99 -12.07
N LYS A 3 2.06 -5.87 -10.77
CA LYS A 3 3.42 -5.78 -10.22
C LYS A 3 3.57 -6.73 -9.03
N THR A 4 4.73 -7.37 -8.94
CA THR A 4 5.10 -8.20 -7.80
C THR A 4 6.33 -7.60 -7.12
N ILE A 5 6.23 -7.36 -5.82
CA ILE A 5 7.31 -6.78 -5.02
C ILE A 5 7.66 -7.75 -3.91
N LYS A 6 8.97 -7.96 -3.68
CA LYS A 6 9.46 -8.86 -2.64
C LYS A 6 10.49 -8.15 -1.76
N HIS A 7 10.33 -8.29 -0.46
CA HIS A 7 11.27 -7.78 0.54
C HIS A 7 11.50 -8.79 1.64
N ARG A 8 12.73 -8.82 2.17
CA ARG A 8 13.10 -9.67 3.29
C ARG A 8 13.17 -8.88 4.59
N PHE A 9 12.74 -9.52 5.68
CA PHE A 9 12.78 -8.95 7.03
C PHE A 9 13.44 -9.95 7.97
N PRO A 10 14.39 -9.50 8.84
CA PRO A 10 15.11 -10.36 9.76
C PRO A 10 14.28 -10.64 11.03
N VAL A 11 13.06 -11.12 10.86
CA VAL A 11 12.11 -11.44 11.95
C VAL A 11 11.31 -12.67 11.60
N GLY A 12 10.75 -13.34 12.61
CA GLY A 12 9.82 -14.45 12.41
C GLY A 12 8.48 -13.96 11.86
N LYS A 13 7.69 -14.88 11.32
CA LYS A 13 6.40 -14.59 10.67
C LYS A 13 5.41 -13.88 11.60
N LYS A 14 5.27 -14.36 12.83
CA LYS A 14 4.37 -13.77 13.82
C LYS A 14 4.79 -12.34 14.20
N VAL A 15 6.09 -12.15 14.44
CA VAL A 15 6.66 -10.85 14.77
C VAL A 15 6.48 -9.87 13.62
N PHE A 16 6.62 -10.32 12.37
CA PHE A 16 6.39 -9.49 11.20
C PHE A 16 4.98 -8.88 11.20
N TRP A 17 3.95 -9.69 11.39
CA TRP A 17 2.58 -9.18 11.39
C TRP A 17 2.26 -8.32 12.61
N GLU A 18 2.65 -8.76 13.82
CA GLU A 18 2.30 -8.07 15.06
C GLU A 18 3.14 -6.82 15.34
N LYS A 19 4.45 -6.89 15.10
CA LYS A 19 5.42 -5.86 15.52
C LYS A 19 5.94 -5.00 14.39
N VAL A 20 5.76 -5.39 13.15
CA VAL A 20 6.23 -4.64 11.99
C VAL A 20 5.04 -4.12 11.19
N TYR A 21 4.30 -4.99 10.54
CA TYR A 21 3.29 -4.57 9.56
C TYR A 21 2.10 -3.84 10.19
N PHE A 22 1.57 -4.37 11.29
CA PHE A 22 0.42 -3.79 11.97
C PHE A 22 0.77 -2.98 13.22
N ASP A 23 2.04 -2.77 13.51
CA ASP A 23 2.45 -1.86 14.59
C ASP A 23 2.17 -0.42 14.17
N ALA A 24 1.39 0.30 15.00
CA ALA A 24 0.95 1.66 14.68
C ALA A 24 2.12 2.65 14.61
N ASP A 25 3.05 2.57 15.55
CA ASP A 25 4.19 3.48 15.61
C ASP A 25 5.16 3.21 14.45
N TYR A 26 5.43 1.95 14.15
CA TYR A 26 6.26 1.56 13.02
C TYR A 26 5.64 2.05 11.70
N THR A 27 4.34 1.80 11.50
CA THR A 27 3.64 2.18 10.29
C THR A 27 3.64 3.70 10.10
N LYS A 28 3.34 4.45 11.18
CA LYS A 28 3.39 5.92 11.13
C LYS A 28 4.77 6.44 10.79
N GLY A 29 5.81 5.91 11.43
CA GLY A 29 7.20 6.27 11.12
C GLY A 29 7.59 5.91 9.69
N LEU A 30 7.19 4.74 9.21
CA LEU A 30 7.45 4.31 7.83
C LEU A 30 6.86 5.29 6.81
N PHE A 31 5.59 5.67 6.96
CA PHE A 31 4.94 6.58 6.03
C PHE A 31 5.47 8.01 6.13
N LEU A 32 5.61 8.56 7.34
CA LEU A 32 6.03 9.95 7.52
C LEU A 32 7.53 10.16 7.33
N GLU A 33 8.36 9.26 7.82
CA GLU A 33 9.82 9.39 7.77
C GLU A 33 10.45 8.57 6.65
N GLY A 34 10.09 7.30 6.53
CA GLY A 34 10.66 6.40 5.53
C GLY A 34 10.19 6.70 4.11
N MET A 35 8.90 6.87 3.90
CA MET A 35 8.30 7.19 2.59
C MET A 35 8.15 8.69 2.33
N ASN A 36 8.50 9.52 3.32
CA ASN A 36 8.39 10.97 3.24
C ASN A 36 6.99 11.45 2.81
N CYS A 37 5.95 10.85 3.36
CA CYS A 37 4.58 11.29 3.11
C CYS A 37 4.29 12.62 3.80
N GLU A 38 3.50 13.46 3.15
CA GLU A 38 3.04 14.73 3.71
C GLU A 38 2.11 14.50 4.90
N SER A 39 1.27 13.45 4.83
CA SER A 39 0.37 13.08 5.92
C SER A 39 0.14 11.58 5.94
N PHE A 40 -0.19 11.08 7.11
CA PHE A 40 -0.58 9.70 7.35
C PHE A 40 -1.60 9.64 8.48
N GLU A 41 -2.66 8.88 8.28
CA GLU A 41 -3.73 8.73 9.28
C GLU A 41 -4.30 7.31 9.23
N VAL A 42 -4.53 6.72 10.41
CA VAL A 42 -5.30 5.49 10.55
C VAL A 42 -6.76 5.88 10.72
N LEU A 43 -7.59 5.60 9.72
CA LEU A 43 -9.01 5.95 9.74
C LEU A 43 -9.81 5.00 10.61
N SER A 44 -9.51 3.71 10.55
CA SER A 44 -10.17 2.69 11.36
C SER A 44 -9.29 1.44 11.46
N GLU A 45 -9.43 0.74 12.58
CA GLU A 45 -8.79 -0.56 12.77
C GLU A 45 -9.65 -1.36 13.75
N SER A 46 -9.93 -2.61 13.38
CA SER A 46 -10.69 -3.53 14.23
C SER A 46 -10.20 -4.96 14.05
N GLY A 47 -10.41 -5.80 15.06
CA GLY A 47 -10.01 -7.19 15.01
C GLY A 47 -8.62 -7.44 15.57
N SER A 48 -8.06 -8.59 15.24
CA SER A 48 -6.77 -9.07 15.75
C SER A 48 -6.00 -9.83 14.68
N VAL A 49 -4.66 -9.77 14.76
CA VAL A 49 -3.78 -10.58 13.90
C VAL A 49 -3.91 -12.09 14.15
N ASP A 50 -4.49 -12.49 15.29
CA ASP A 50 -4.74 -13.89 15.60
C ASP A 50 -5.97 -14.48 14.90
N THR A 51 -6.86 -13.64 14.44
CA THR A 51 -8.09 -14.02 13.72
C THR A 51 -8.22 -13.24 12.41
N LYS A 52 -8.91 -12.11 12.45
CA LYS A 52 -9.02 -11.17 11.32
C LYS A 52 -8.79 -9.76 11.81
N LEU A 53 -8.05 -9.00 11.02
CA LEU A 53 -7.82 -7.58 11.29
C LEU A 53 -8.26 -6.76 10.07
N VAL A 54 -9.12 -5.78 10.31
CA VAL A 54 -9.61 -4.87 9.27
C VAL A 54 -9.05 -3.49 9.55
N ARG A 55 -8.44 -2.87 8.54
CA ARG A 55 -7.79 -1.58 8.70
C ARG A 55 -8.07 -0.68 7.49
N ALA A 56 -8.27 0.60 7.76
CA ALA A 56 -8.29 1.64 6.73
C ALA A 56 -7.28 2.73 7.12
N ILE A 57 -6.39 3.03 6.20
CA ILE A 57 -5.35 4.06 6.38
C ILE A 57 -5.38 5.03 5.21
N LYS A 58 -5.01 6.29 5.49
CA LYS A 58 -4.90 7.33 4.47
C LYS A 58 -3.50 7.92 4.50
N SER A 59 -2.89 8.05 3.33
CA SER A 59 -1.58 8.65 3.17
C SER A 59 -1.55 9.61 1.99
N THR A 60 -0.74 10.66 2.12
CA THR A 60 -0.50 11.62 1.04
C THR A 60 1.01 11.71 0.83
N PRO A 61 1.55 11.00 -0.17
CA PRO A 61 2.98 11.05 -0.46
C PRO A 61 3.38 12.41 -1.05
N ARG A 62 4.62 12.81 -0.81
CA ARG A 62 5.21 13.98 -1.45
C ARG A 62 5.80 13.53 -2.78
N VAL A 63 5.14 13.86 -3.87
CA VAL A 63 5.59 13.47 -5.21
C VAL A 63 5.63 14.68 -6.12
N GLU A 64 6.64 14.74 -6.99
CA GLU A 64 6.66 15.71 -8.07
C GLU A 64 5.83 15.16 -9.23
N MET A 65 4.82 15.90 -9.61
CA MET A 65 3.88 15.47 -10.63
C MET A 65 4.09 16.29 -11.92
N PRO A 66 4.24 15.62 -13.07
CA PRO A 66 4.30 16.32 -14.37
C PRO A 66 3.08 17.20 -14.59
N LYS A 67 3.25 18.34 -15.25
CA LYS A 67 2.15 19.29 -15.51
C LYS A 67 0.94 18.66 -16.18
N ALA A 68 1.16 17.74 -17.12
CA ALA A 68 0.08 17.05 -17.81
C ALA A 68 -0.79 16.24 -16.85
N LEU A 69 -0.21 15.69 -15.79
CA LEU A 69 -0.93 14.90 -14.78
C LEU A 69 -1.58 15.79 -13.72
N LYS A 70 -0.99 16.95 -13.40
CA LYS A 70 -1.60 17.89 -12.45
C LYS A 70 -2.97 18.37 -12.89
N LYS A 71 -3.20 18.49 -14.18
CA LYS A 71 -4.52 18.87 -14.73
C LYS A 71 -5.58 17.80 -14.48
N VAL A 72 -5.17 16.54 -14.37
CA VAL A 72 -6.07 15.41 -14.20
C VAL A 72 -6.18 15.01 -12.74
N LEU A 73 -5.06 14.95 -12.03
CA LEU A 73 -4.96 14.43 -10.65
C LEU A 73 -4.93 15.51 -9.57
N GLY A 74 -4.73 16.80 -9.95
CA GLY A 74 -4.53 17.90 -8.99
C GLY A 74 -3.07 18.00 -8.55
N ASP A 75 -2.79 18.88 -7.59
CA ASP A 75 -1.43 19.15 -7.12
C ASP A 75 -0.88 18.05 -6.21
N ALA A 76 -1.76 17.30 -5.55
CA ALA A 76 -1.41 16.20 -4.68
C ALA A 76 -2.44 15.09 -4.82
N ILE A 77 -2.02 13.85 -4.58
CA ILE A 77 -2.90 12.70 -4.58
C ILE A 77 -2.78 11.95 -3.26
N SER A 78 -3.91 11.65 -2.64
CA SER A 78 -4.00 10.87 -1.42
C SER A 78 -4.52 9.47 -1.72
N TYR A 79 -4.05 8.51 -0.97
CA TYR A 79 -4.45 7.10 -1.08
C TYR A 79 -5.12 6.65 0.20
N THR A 80 -6.30 6.07 0.08
CA THR A 80 -7.01 5.42 1.19
C THR A 80 -7.00 3.92 0.96
N GLU A 81 -6.22 3.20 1.76
CA GLU A 81 -6.11 1.76 1.69
C GLU A 81 -7.07 1.14 2.70
N SER A 82 -7.94 0.25 2.23
CA SER A 82 -8.85 -0.53 3.07
C SER A 82 -8.54 -2.00 2.87
N GLY A 83 -8.19 -2.70 3.93
CA GLY A 83 -7.75 -4.08 3.81
C GLY A 83 -8.17 -4.96 4.98
N THR A 84 -8.09 -6.26 4.74
CA THR A 84 -8.42 -7.30 5.71
C THR A 84 -7.31 -8.33 5.74
N TYR A 85 -6.76 -8.57 6.92
CA TYR A 85 -5.84 -9.68 7.20
C TYR A 85 -6.63 -10.85 7.77
N ASP A 86 -6.41 -12.04 7.23
CA ASP A 86 -7.02 -13.28 7.70
C ASP A 86 -5.92 -14.25 8.12
N SER A 87 -5.85 -14.57 9.41
CA SER A 87 -4.83 -15.47 9.95
C SER A 87 -4.95 -16.90 9.42
N SER A 88 -6.14 -17.33 9.00
CA SER A 88 -6.35 -18.67 8.45
C SER A 88 -5.66 -18.86 7.09
N THR A 89 -5.53 -17.79 6.31
CA THR A 89 -4.84 -17.81 5.02
C THR A 89 -3.46 -17.19 5.09
N GLY A 90 -3.18 -16.38 6.12
CA GLY A 90 -1.96 -15.61 6.26
C GLY A 90 -1.83 -14.49 5.23
N ARG A 91 -2.94 -14.01 4.67
CA ARG A 91 -2.96 -13.01 3.60
C ARG A 91 -3.67 -11.74 4.03
N TYR A 92 -3.11 -10.62 3.63
CA TYR A 92 -3.71 -9.30 3.74
C TYR A 92 -4.13 -8.84 2.34
N SER A 93 -5.44 -8.71 2.15
CA SER A 93 -6.03 -8.24 0.88
C SER A 93 -6.53 -6.82 1.05
N PHE A 94 -6.22 -5.96 0.11
CA PHE A 94 -6.57 -4.55 0.22
C PHE A 94 -6.99 -3.94 -1.11
N GLU A 95 -7.76 -2.85 -1.00
CA GLU A 95 -8.13 -1.98 -2.10
C GLU A 95 -7.73 -0.55 -1.74
N VAL A 96 -7.31 0.21 -2.74
CA VAL A 96 -6.89 1.59 -2.56
C VAL A 96 -7.78 2.49 -3.39
N LYS A 97 -8.34 3.50 -2.74
CA LYS A 97 -9.05 4.60 -3.41
C LYS A 97 -8.16 5.83 -3.44
N THR A 98 -8.12 6.46 -4.61
CA THR A 98 -7.37 7.71 -4.78
C THR A 98 -8.28 8.91 -4.57
N SER A 99 -7.71 10.03 -4.10
CA SER A 99 -8.45 11.28 -3.92
C SER A 99 -8.89 11.89 -5.25
N ALA A 100 -8.12 11.66 -6.31
CA ALA A 100 -8.45 12.10 -7.66
C ALA A 100 -9.00 10.92 -8.47
N LEU A 101 -10.09 11.12 -9.18
CA LEU A 101 -10.70 10.14 -10.08
C LEU A 101 -10.96 8.77 -9.43
N PRO A 102 -11.60 8.72 -8.24
CA PRO A 102 -11.72 7.46 -7.48
C PRO A 102 -12.49 6.36 -8.24
N ASP A 103 -13.39 6.74 -9.15
CA ASP A 103 -14.16 5.78 -9.94
C ASP A 103 -13.41 5.28 -11.18
N LYS A 104 -12.29 5.91 -11.53
CA LYS A 104 -11.52 5.58 -12.73
C LYS A 104 -10.17 4.96 -12.45
N ILE A 105 -9.70 5.08 -11.22
CA ILE A 105 -8.44 4.51 -10.77
C ILE A 105 -8.74 3.42 -9.75
N LYS A 106 -8.34 2.19 -10.04
CA LYS A 106 -8.49 1.06 -9.15
C LYS A 106 -7.12 0.47 -8.85
N ILE A 107 -6.81 0.34 -7.56
CA ILE A 107 -5.60 -0.30 -7.08
C ILE A 107 -6.03 -1.36 -6.07
N SER A 108 -5.53 -2.57 -6.23
CA SER A 108 -5.77 -3.65 -5.29
C SER A 108 -4.51 -4.47 -5.13
N GLY A 109 -4.43 -5.21 -4.04
CA GLY A 109 -3.27 -6.05 -3.82
C GLY A 109 -3.48 -7.08 -2.74
N ILE A 110 -2.52 -7.98 -2.66
CA ILE A 110 -2.44 -9.01 -1.64
C ILE A 110 -1.00 -9.05 -1.13
N TYR A 111 -0.85 -9.03 0.20
CA TYR A 111 0.41 -9.27 0.87
C TYR A 111 0.39 -10.64 1.57
N TRP A 112 1.50 -11.34 1.50
CA TRP A 112 1.74 -12.50 2.36
C TRP A 112 3.24 -12.61 2.64
N VAL A 113 3.59 -13.45 3.60
CA VAL A 113 4.99 -13.70 3.92
C VAL A 113 5.31 -15.19 3.82
N GLU A 114 6.51 -15.50 3.37
CA GLU A 114 7.06 -16.84 3.35
C GLU A 114 8.28 -16.89 4.27
N GLU A 115 8.40 -17.96 5.04
CA GLU A 115 9.57 -18.19 5.89
C GLU A 115 10.75 -18.62 4.99
N VAL A 116 11.84 -17.82 5.01
CA VAL A 116 13.04 -18.11 4.22
C VAL A 116 14.24 -18.50 5.09
N GLY A 117 14.08 -18.44 6.41
CA GLY A 117 15.08 -18.82 7.39
C GLY A 117 14.47 -18.90 8.77
N GLU A 118 15.24 -19.27 9.79
CA GLU A 118 14.75 -19.47 11.16
C GLU A 118 14.09 -18.24 11.76
N ASN A 119 14.66 -17.04 11.51
CA ASN A 119 14.11 -15.77 11.95
C ASN A 119 14.12 -14.76 10.79
N GLU A 120 13.72 -15.21 9.62
CA GLU A 120 13.68 -14.38 8.43
C GLU A 120 12.47 -14.72 7.58
N VAL A 121 11.76 -13.70 7.12
CA VAL A 121 10.62 -13.84 6.22
C VAL A 121 10.82 -13.01 4.96
N GLU A 122 10.25 -13.47 3.86
CA GLU A 122 10.11 -12.68 2.64
C GLU A 122 8.65 -12.24 2.51
N ARG A 123 8.44 -10.92 2.50
CA ARG A 123 7.12 -10.35 2.21
C ARG A 123 6.94 -10.30 0.70
N ILE A 124 5.82 -10.82 0.25
CA ILE A 124 5.45 -10.81 -1.17
C ILE A 124 4.21 -9.96 -1.32
N CYS A 125 4.23 -9.03 -2.26
CA CYS A 125 3.09 -8.18 -2.59
C CYS A 125 2.78 -8.32 -4.07
N GLU A 126 1.55 -8.67 -4.38
CA GLU A 126 1.02 -8.62 -5.74
C GLU A 126 0.07 -7.43 -5.85
N LEU A 127 0.37 -6.53 -6.76
CA LEU A 127 -0.41 -5.31 -6.99
C LEU A 127 -1.04 -5.33 -8.37
N THR A 128 -2.28 -4.87 -8.45
CA THR A 128 -3.01 -4.68 -9.70
C THR A 128 -3.45 -3.23 -9.81
N PHE A 129 -3.12 -2.60 -10.92
CA PHE A 129 -3.48 -1.22 -11.24
C PHE A 129 -4.38 -1.20 -12.47
N GLU A 130 -5.49 -0.50 -12.39
CA GLU A 130 -6.40 -0.28 -13.50
C GLU A 130 -6.80 1.18 -13.54
N VAL A 131 -6.54 1.85 -14.67
CA VAL A 131 -6.87 3.26 -14.87
C VAL A 131 -7.68 3.41 -16.15
N LYS A 132 -8.88 3.98 -16.00
CA LYS A 132 -9.82 4.22 -17.11
C LYS A 132 -10.00 5.72 -17.36
N VAL A 133 -8.94 6.38 -17.81
CA VAL A 133 -8.94 7.81 -18.13
C VAL A 133 -8.66 7.99 -19.62
N PHE A 134 -9.55 8.71 -20.29
CA PHE A 134 -9.41 8.94 -21.73
C PHE A 134 -8.19 9.84 -22.04
N GLY A 135 -7.44 9.44 -23.06
CA GLY A 135 -6.30 10.20 -23.59
C GLY A 135 -5.01 10.08 -22.81
N VAL A 136 -5.04 10.13 -21.47
CA VAL A 136 -3.86 10.06 -20.59
C VAL A 136 -3.87 8.89 -19.63
N GLY A 137 -4.81 7.97 -19.80
CA GLY A 137 -4.99 6.84 -18.89
C GLY A 137 -3.73 6.01 -18.68
N LYS A 138 -3.01 5.71 -19.75
CA LYS A 138 -1.78 4.93 -19.68
C LYS A 138 -0.67 5.68 -18.94
N LEU A 139 -0.56 6.99 -19.15
CA LEU A 139 0.42 7.83 -18.46
C LEU A 139 0.11 7.92 -16.97
N VAL A 140 -1.16 8.08 -16.60
CA VAL A 140 -1.62 8.08 -15.21
C VAL A 140 -1.33 6.73 -14.55
N GLU A 141 -1.64 5.63 -15.23
CA GLU A 141 -1.38 4.27 -14.73
C GLU A 141 0.11 4.05 -14.46
N GLN A 142 0.98 4.44 -15.38
CA GLN A 142 2.42 4.31 -15.21
C GLN A 142 2.94 5.18 -14.05
N PHE A 143 2.46 6.41 -13.94
CA PHE A 143 2.86 7.31 -12.85
C PHE A 143 2.46 6.74 -11.48
N ILE A 144 1.21 6.31 -11.32
CA ILE A 144 0.72 5.78 -10.06
C ILE A 144 1.43 4.47 -9.71
N ALA A 145 1.58 3.56 -10.68
CA ALA A 145 2.26 2.30 -10.47
C ALA A 145 3.72 2.51 -10.04
N GLN A 146 4.44 3.40 -10.71
CA GLN A 146 5.82 3.72 -10.37
C GLN A 146 5.93 4.33 -8.98
N SER A 147 5.11 5.34 -8.66
CA SER A 147 5.12 5.99 -7.35
C SER A 147 4.79 5.02 -6.22
N TYR A 148 3.81 4.16 -6.45
CA TYR A 148 3.41 3.17 -5.45
C TYR A 148 4.51 2.12 -5.22
N VAL A 149 5.14 1.63 -6.28
CA VAL A 149 6.25 0.68 -6.19
C VAL A 149 7.45 1.30 -5.47
N GLU A 150 7.82 2.53 -5.82
CA GLU A 150 8.92 3.25 -5.16
C GLU A 150 8.66 3.40 -3.65
N ASN A 151 7.43 3.72 -3.26
CA ASN A 151 7.06 3.87 -1.85
C ASN A 151 7.04 2.54 -1.09
N GLN A 152 6.93 1.42 -1.78
CA GLN A 152 6.98 0.09 -1.15
C GLN A 152 8.41 -0.43 -0.96
N GLN A 153 9.36 0.13 -1.65
CA GLN A 153 10.78 -0.20 -1.51
C GLN A 153 11.44 0.65 -0.43
#